data_796249362286ea1bbda986293b5b03c5
#
_entry.id   796249362286ea1bbda986293b5b03c5
#
_cell.length_a   1.000
_cell.length_b   1.000
_cell.length_c   1.000
_cell.angle_alpha   90.00
_cell.angle_beta   90.00
_cell.angle_gamma   90.00
#
_symmetry.space_group_name_H-M   'P 1'
#
loop_
_entity.id
_entity.type
_entity.pdbx_description
1 polymer ?
#
loop_
_entity_poly.entity_id
_entity_poly.type
_entity_poly.pdbx_seq_one_letter_code
_entity_poly.pdbx_strand_id
1 'polypeptide(L)'
;MLTLCDRIYTVYGVNNTTPFFKCFGPLLFGRPPVSEAAAAFAKFSEASSFSHLRKTFGSYIPNKLFSQSLFRSNARRRIFSLDVIFWSFLHQVQTPDGSCREAVRSVSAFLNRKSVSEKSPSISQATSAYCQARSKIPTDMLDQINTHLVDRMQKHIPKGNLWHGRQVRLVDGTGVSMPDTTLNQAQWPQSQSQKPGCGFPSMNMVGVFCLVTGALIKVAYGDRHIHESKLFQSLWPHLEKGSLVVTDRGFCAFATLASLKTLGVDSLMRLPEKKIRKAIGEKLPKSPQFDVLVTWERPAQRPKKMTEEEFAALPESLNVRVVRYSIAHKGFRTQSVTVVTTITDTSIPAEDLAALYGRRWGVELHFREIKTHLKMDVLRCLSPHMIERELRMHFIAYNLVRSVMQKSALTHDVSLERVSFKGCLDTLRQFAHAISGIEKKPKTIAAMIDEMLLAIARDLNPLRPGRTEPRVKKRRPKTTA
;
A
#
# COMPACT_ATOMS: atom_id res chain seq x y z
N MET A 1 -21.86 26.72 -16.12
CA MET A 1 -20.54 26.03 -16.13
C MET A 1 -20.81 24.55 -15.86
N LEU A 2 -20.97 23.75 -16.91
CA LEU A 2 -21.17 22.31 -16.77
C LEU A 2 -19.89 21.74 -16.21
N THR A 3 -19.96 21.05 -15.07
CA THR A 3 -18.82 20.42 -14.42
C THR A 3 -18.23 19.36 -15.33
N LEU A 4 -16.94 19.08 -15.19
CA LEU A 4 -16.20 18.05 -15.96
C LEU A 4 -16.93 16.67 -15.95
N CYS A 5 -17.75 16.41 -14.93
CA CYS A 5 -18.61 15.25 -14.81
C CYS A 5 -19.68 15.17 -15.91
N ASP A 6 -20.35 16.28 -16.23
CA ASP A 6 -21.47 16.27 -17.20
C ASP A 6 -21.00 15.96 -18.63
N ARG A 7 -19.82 16.45 -19.03
CA ARG A 7 -19.21 16.12 -20.35
C ARG A 7 -18.82 14.66 -20.50
N ILE A 8 -18.56 13.99 -19.41
CA ILE A 8 -18.07 12.61 -19.38
C ILE A 8 -19.19 11.60 -19.59
N TYR A 9 -20.40 11.92 -19.08
CA TYR A 9 -21.58 11.05 -19.23
C TYR A 9 -22.24 11.12 -20.60
N THR A 10 -22.08 12.24 -21.32
CA THR A 10 -22.72 12.45 -22.63
C THR A 10 -22.01 11.72 -23.76
N VAL A 11 -20.72 11.41 -23.61
CA VAL A 11 -19.90 10.83 -24.68
C VAL A 11 -19.86 9.30 -24.64
N TYR A 12 -20.22 8.67 -23.52
CA TYR A 12 -20.07 7.22 -23.35
C TYR A 12 -21.37 6.60 -22.82
N GLY A 13 -22.17 6.03 -23.74
CA GLY A 13 -23.31 5.18 -23.39
C GLY A 13 -22.87 4.07 -22.42
N VAL A 14 -23.16 4.25 -21.14
CA VAL A 14 -22.81 3.31 -20.09
C VAL A 14 -23.80 2.16 -20.11
N ASN A 15 -23.47 1.08 -20.78
CA ASN A 15 -24.16 -0.20 -20.60
C ASN A 15 -23.60 -0.92 -19.38
N ASN A 16 -24.49 -1.10 -18.44
CA ASN A 16 -24.34 -1.57 -17.09
C ASN A 16 -24.02 -3.03 -16.90
N THR A 17 -23.30 -3.34 -15.87
CA THR A 17 -23.63 -4.41 -14.93
C THR A 17 -22.45 -5.01 -14.21
N THR A 18 -22.17 -4.59 -12.98
CA THR A 18 -21.34 -5.39 -12.08
C THR A 18 -21.77 -5.25 -10.63
N PRO A 19 -21.78 -6.33 -9.82
CA PRO A 19 -21.97 -6.24 -8.39
C PRO A 19 -20.71 -5.70 -7.66
N PHE A 20 -19.58 -5.57 -8.37
CA PHE A 20 -18.30 -5.19 -7.79
C PHE A 20 -17.90 -3.80 -8.28
N PHE A 21 -17.86 -2.83 -7.39
CA PHE A 21 -17.27 -1.50 -7.62
C PHE A 21 -17.84 -0.66 -8.77
N LYS A 22 -19.13 -0.74 -9.09
CA LYS A 22 -19.79 0.21 -10.02
C LYS A 22 -19.53 1.68 -9.68
N CYS A 23 -19.35 1.96 -8.38
CA CYS A 23 -19.04 3.27 -7.86
C CYS A 23 -17.71 3.86 -8.32
N PHE A 24 -16.81 3.08 -8.88
CA PHE A 24 -15.56 3.59 -9.42
C PHE A 24 -15.63 3.98 -10.90
N GLY A 25 -16.68 3.58 -11.63
CA GLY A 25 -16.84 3.83 -13.08
C GLY A 25 -16.62 5.26 -13.52
N PRO A 26 -17.29 6.24 -12.93
CA PRO A 26 -17.20 7.65 -13.32
C PRO A 26 -15.92 8.35 -12.85
N LEU A 27 -15.08 7.71 -12.07
CA LEU A 27 -13.87 8.35 -11.59
C LEU A 27 -12.74 8.38 -12.64
N LEU A 28 -12.88 7.70 -13.82
CA LEU A 28 -11.72 7.38 -14.63
C LEU A 28 -12.02 7.14 -16.13
N PHE A 29 -11.30 7.72 -17.04
CA PHE A 29 -11.54 7.76 -18.49
C PHE A 29 -10.43 7.27 -19.42
N GLY A 30 -10.83 6.76 -20.63
CA GLY A 30 -10.04 6.54 -21.82
C GLY A 30 -10.51 5.36 -22.70
N ARG A 31 -10.83 5.62 -24.00
CA ARG A 31 -11.20 4.60 -25.01
C ARG A 31 -10.02 4.13 -25.86
N PRO A 32 -10.00 2.86 -26.30
CA PRO A 32 -9.17 2.44 -27.42
C PRO A 32 -9.99 1.93 -28.64
N PRO A 33 -9.42 1.89 -29.86
CA PRO A 33 -10.04 1.33 -31.06
C PRO A 33 -9.97 -0.22 -31.08
N VAL A 34 -10.91 -0.88 -31.77
CA VAL A 34 -11.22 -2.30 -31.62
C VAL A 34 -11.30 -2.99 -32.99
N SER A 35 -10.68 -4.16 -33.15
CA SER A 35 -10.89 -5.09 -34.28
C SER A 35 -12.10 -6.01 -34.03
N GLU A 36 -12.71 -6.57 -35.10
CA GLU A 36 -13.99 -7.32 -35.00
C GLU A 36 -14.00 -8.53 -34.04
N ALA A 37 -12.90 -9.27 -33.92
CA ALA A 37 -12.78 -10.35 -32.93
C ALA A 37 -12.67 -9.83 -31.48
N ALA A 38 -12.08 -8.67 -31.31
CA ALA A 38 -12.08 -7.96 -30.05
C ALA A 38 -13.44 -7.30 -29.77
N ALA A 39 -14.25 -6.97 -30.81
CA ALA A 39 -15.61 -6.44 -30.63
C ALA A 39 -16.59 -7.51 -30.11
N ALA A 40 -16.50 -8.75 -30.57
CA ALA A 40 -17.28 -9.85 -30.01
C ALA A 40 -16.85 -10.21 -28.58
N PHE A 41 -15.54 -10.13 -28.27
CA PHE A 41 -15.00 -10.30 -26.93
C PHE A 41 -15.30 -9.08 -26.05
N ALA A 42 -15.24 -7.86 -26.60
CA ALA A 42 -15.65 -6.64 -25.92
C ALA A 42 -17.16 -6.65 -25.64
N LYS A 43 -17.99 -7.15 -26.54
CA LYS A 43 -19.43 -7.33 -26.32
C LYS A 43 -19.73 -8.34 -25.22
N PHE A 44 -18.94 -9.43 -25.13
CA PHE A 44 -19.01 -10.39 -24.03
C PHE A 44 -18.43 -9.80 -22.73
N SER A 45 -17.32 -9.08 -22.82
CA SER A 45 -16.66 -8.38 -21.70
C SER A 45 -17.44 -7.13 -21.28
N GLU A 46 -18.08 -6.40 -22.21
CA GLU A 46 -19.03 -5.32 -21.90
C GLU A 46 -20.32 -5.84 -21.27
N ALA A 47 -20.63 -7.07 -21.57
CA ALA A 47 -21.69 -7.81 -20.91
C ALA A 47 -21.26 -8.37 -19.55
N SER A 48 -19.98 -8.46 -19.23
CA SER A 48 -19.49 -8.99 -17.94
C SER A 48 -19.26 -7.88 -16.90
N SER A 49 -19.43 -8.17 -15.63
CA SER A 49 -19.22 -7.26 -14.49
C SER A 49 -17.88 -6.58 -14.47
N PHE A 50 -16.90 -7.22 -15.05
CA PHE A 50 -15.52 -6.79 -15.02
C PHE A 50 -15.21 -5.70 -16.05
N SER A 51 -16.06 -5.52 -17.09
CA SER A 51 -15.92 -4.41 -18.03
C SER A 51 -16.07 -3.06 -17.33
N HIS A 52 -16.84 -3.03 -16.26
CA HIS A 52 -17.07 -1.80 -15.51
C HIS A 52 -15.89 -1.45 -14.60
N LEU A 53 -15.33 -2.43 -13.94
CA LEU A 53 -14.05 -2.29 -13.25
C LEU A 53 -12.95 -1.86 -14.25
N ARG A 54 -12.96 -2.40 -15.47
CA ARG A 54 -12.06 -1.98 -16.55
C ARG A 54 -12.29 -0.53 -16.99
N LYS A 55 -13.52 -0.06 -17.10
CA LYS A 55 -13.84 1.36 -17.37
C LYS A 55 -13.44 2.25 -16.18
N THR A 56 -13.58 1.76 -14.98
CA THR A 56 -13.26 2.41 -13.72
C THR A 56 -11.76 2.60 -13.53
N PHE A 57 -11.02 1.55 -13.74
CA PHE A 57 -9.58 1.54 -13.55
C PHE A 57 -8.81 1.59 -14.86
N GLY A 58 -9.48 1.69 -16.00
CA GLY A 58 -8.85 1.74 -17.33
C GLY A 58 -7.90 2.93 -17.51
N SER A 59 -8.10 4.03 -16.78
CA SER A 59 -7.14 5.13 -16.73
C SER A 59 -6.08 4.94 -15.65
N TYR A 60 -6.30 4.04 -14.67
CA TYR A 60 -5.27 3.60 -13.72
C TYR A 60 -4.53 2.36 -14.22
N ILE A 61 -5.18 1.58 -15.07
CA ILE A 61 -4.63 0.35 -15.61
C ILE A 61 -4.64 0.48 -17.13
N PRO A 62 -3.51 0.86 -17.75
CA PRO A 62 -3.42 0.99 -19.19
C PRO A 62 -3.90 -0.29 -19.89
N ASN A 63 -4.83 -0.17 -20.84
CA ASN A 63 -5.38 -1.32 -21.59
C ASN A 63 -4.30 -2.18 -22.26
N LYS A 64 -3.14 -1.57 -22.61
CA LYS A 64 -1.98 -2.30 -23.14
C LYS A 64 -1.49 -3.41 -22.20
N LEU A 65 -1.68 -3.29 -20.88
CA LEU A 65 -1.24 -4.30 -19.90
C LEU A 65 -2.08 -5.57 -19.95
N PHE A 66 -3.37 -5.46 -20.34
CA PHE A 66 -4.23 -6.62 -20.58
C PHE A 66 -4.13 -7.17 -22.02
N SER A 67 -3.59 -6.37 -22.94
CA SER A 67 -3.40 -6.78 -24.36
C SER A 67 -2.01 -7.34 -24.64
N GLN A 68 -1.02 -7.14 -23.76
CA GLN A 68 0.29 -7.80 -23.84
C GLN A 68 0.18 -9.25 -23.34
N SER A 69 -0.31 -10.02 -24.00
CA SER A 69 -0.47 -11.28 -24.61
C SER A 69 0.49 -12.41 -24.30
N LEU A 70 0.32 -12.99 -23.15
CA LEU A 70 0.54 -14.43 -22.97
C LEU A 70 -0.73 -15.25 -23.29
N PHE A 71 -1.81 -14.59 -23.62
CA PHE A 71 -3.07 -15.19 -24.07
C PHE A 71 -3.16 -15.06 -25.60
N ARG A 72 -2.39 -15.90 -26.32
CA ARG A 72 -2.44 -16.00 -27.79
C ARG A 72 -3.87 -16.16 -28.26
N SER A 73 -4.19 -15.54 -29.40
CA SER A 73 -5.48 -15.45 -30.08
C SER A 73 -6.21 -16.78 -30.39
N ASN A 74 -5.55 -17.92 -30.23
CA ASN A 74 -6.10 -19.27 -30.44
C ASN A 74 -6.57 -19.97 -29.16
N ALA A 75 -6.58 -19.27 -28.00
CA ALA A 75 -7.10 -19.88 -26.80
C ALA A 75 -8.64 -19.95 -26.86
N ARG A 76 -9.20 -21.14 -26.71
CA ARG A 76 -10.63 -21.39 -26.48
C ARG A 76 -11.19 -20.33 -25.56
N ARG A 77 -12.39 -19.79 -25.83
CA ARG A 77 -13.10 -18.81 -24.94
C ARG A 77 -13.07 -19.29 -23.50
N ARG A 78 -12.15 -18.73 -22.70
CA ARG A 78 -12.01 -19.07 -21.28
C ARG A 78 -12.84 -18.10 -20.45
N ILE A 79 -13.59 -18.61 -19.50
CA ILE A 79 -14.37 -17.81 -18.54
C ILE A 79 -13.43 -16.86 -17.78
N PHE A 80 -12.27 -17.36 -17.34
CA PHE A 80 -11.27 -16.59 -16.61
C PHE A 80 -10.20 -16.04 -17.57
N SER A 81 -10.57 -15.01 -18.36
CA SER A 81 -9.62 -14.17 -19.08
C SER A 81 -8.76 -13.34 -18.11
N LEU A 82 -7.70 -12.70 -18.58
CA LEU A 82 -6.76 -11.96 -17.74
C LEU A 82 -7.45 -10.84 -16.94
N ASP A 83 -8.34 -10.10 -17.56
CA ASP A 83 -9.15 -9.07 -16.95
C ASP A 83 -10.13 -9.67 -15.91
N VAL A 84 -10.90 -10.69 -16.26
CA VAL A 84 -11.82 -11.36 -15.34
C VAL A 84 -11.07 -11.89 -14.11
N ILE A 85 -9.94 -12.55 -14.31
CA ILE A 85 -9.18 -13.14 -13.20
C ILE A 85 -8.55 -12.05 -12.29
N PHE A 86 -8.02 -10.97 -12.89
CA PHE A 86 -7.47 -9.85 -12.12
C PHE A 86 -8.53 -9.26 -11.19
N TRP A 87 -9.71 -8.94 -11.73
CA TRP A 87 -10.78 -8.33 -10.93
C TRP A 87 -11.38 -9.28 -9.89
N SER A 88 -11.49 -10.56 -10.24
CA SER A 88 -11.96 -11.58 -9.29
C SER A 88 -10.97 -11.75 -8.14
N PHE A 89 -9.69 -11.69 -8.41
CA PHE A 89 -8.65 -11.79 -7.39
C PHE A 89 -8.60 -10.52 -6.52
N LEU A 90 -8.73 -9.34 -7.11
CA LEU A 90 -8.85 -8.09 -6.38
C LEU A 90 -10.06 -8.11 -5.44
N HIS A 91 -11.22 -8.56 -5.94
CA HIS A 91 -12.41 -8.74 -5.11
C HIS A 91 -12.16 -9.71 -3.97
N GLN A 92 -11.50 -10.86 -4.27
CA GLN A 92 -11.19 -11.88 -3.26
C GLN A 92 -10.37 -11.30 -2.10
N VAL A 93 -9.32 -10.51 -2.36
CA VAL A 93 -8.48 -9.92 -1.29
C VAL A 93 -9.17 -8.80 -0.52
N GLN A 94 -10.17 -8.16 -1.12
CA GLN A 94 -10.97 -7.12 -0.46
C GLN A 94 -12.15 -7.68 0.34
N THR A 95 -12.54 -8.94 0.13
CA THR A 95 -13.63 -9.59 0.85
C THR A 95 -13.11 -10.23 2.15
N PRO A 96 -13.73 -10.02 3.31
CA PRO A 96 -13.23 -10.51 4.59
C PRO A 96 -12.90 -12.01 4.62
N ASP A 97 -13.77 -12.83 4.01
CA ASP A 97 -13.65 -14.29 3.96
C ASP A 97 -13.45 -14.80 2.52
N GLY A 98 -12.85 -13.96 1.66
CA GLY A 98 -12.70 -14.19 0.24
C GLY A 98 -11.96 -15.49 -0.11
N SER A 99 -12.68 -16.60 -0.17
CA SER A 99 -12.17 -17.90 -0.61
C SER A 99 -12.15 -17.98 -2.16
N CYS A 100 -11.36 -18.91 -2.71
CA CYS A 100 -11.42 -19.19 -4.16
C CYS A 100 -12.82 -19.64 -4.59
N ARG A 101 -13.54 -20.35 -3.72
CA ARG A 101 -14.93 -20.79 -3.97
C ARG A 101 -15.88 -19.60 -4.02
N GLU A 102 -15.71 -18.63 -3.13
CA GLU A 102 -16.47 -17.37 -3.12
C GLU A 102 -16.25 -16.59 -4.41
N ALA A 103 -14.99 -16.42 -4.84
CA ALA A 103 -14.67 -15.75 -6.09
C ALA A 103 -15.32 -16.43 -7.30
N VAL A 104 -15.29 -17.77 -7.39
CA VAL A 104 -15.95 -18.52 -8.46
C VAL A 104 -17.47 -18.35 -8.44
N ARG A 105 -18.11 -18.43 -7.26
CA ARG A 105 -19.55 -18.19 -7.10
C ARG A 105 -19.95 -16.79 -7.52
N SER A 106 -19.19 -15.80 -7.16
CA SER A 106 -19.41 -14.40 -7.53
C SER A 106 -19.35 -14.21 -9.05
N VAL A 107 -18.36 -14.82 -9.71
CA VAL A 107 -18.24 -14.82 -11.19
C VAL A 107 -19.44 -15.54 -11.83
N SER A 108 -19.80 -16.72 -11.31
CA SER A 108 -20.93 -17.51 -11.82
C SER A 108 -22.27 -16.80 -11.68
N ALA A 109 -22.56 -16.26 -10.50
CA ALA A 109 -23.79 -15.51 -10.25
C ALA A 109 -23.93 -14.33 -11.20
N PHE A 110 -22.83 -13.70 -11.52
CA PHE A 110 -22.80 -12.58 -12.42
C PHE A 110 -23.02 -12.96 -13.89
N LEU A 111 -22.32 -13.99 -14.38
CA LEU A 111 -22.46 -14.44 -15.76
C LEU A 111 -23.84 -15.05 -16.00
N ASN A 112 -24.41 -15.77 -15.04
CA ASN A 112 -25.74 -16.38 -15.15
C ASN A 112 -26.89 -15.35 -15.11
N ARG A 113 -26.72 -14.19 -14.52
CA ARG A 113 -27.74 -13.12 -14.48
C ARG A 113 -28.14 -12.61 -15.86
N LYS A 114 -27.27 -12.74 -16.86
CA LYS A 114 -27.52 -12.31 -18.26
C LYS A 114 -28.13 -13.38 -19.15
N SER A 115 -28.08 -14.64 -18.74
CA SER A 115 -28.47 -15.76 -19.57
C SER A 115 -29.89 -16.27 -19.34
N VAL A 116 -30.75 -15.49 -18.66
CA VAL A 116 -32.15 -15.88 -18.42
C VAL A 116 -32.93 -16.05 -19.74
N SER A 117 -32.43 -15.55 -20.86
CA SER A 117 -33.08 -15.64 -22.17
C SER A 117 -32.44 -16.65 -23.14
N GLU A 118 -31.23 -17.17 -22.85
CA GLU A 118 -30.54 -18.10 -23.77
C GLU A 118 -29.89 -19.25 -22.98
N LYS A 119 -29.83 -20.47 -23.62
CA LYS A 119 -29.13 -21.66 -23.08
C LYS A 119 -27.65 -21.39 -22.89
N SER A 120 -27.27 -20.73 -21.82
CA SER A 120 -25.85 -20.53 -21.46
C SER A 120 -25.27 -21.76 -20.79
N PRO A 121 -24.03 -22.12 -21.12
CA PRO A 121 -23.37 -23.26 -20.52
C PRO A 121 -23.25 -23.05 -19.00
N SER A 122 -23.63 -24.04 -18.22
CA SER A 122 -23.45 -24.07 -16.78
C SER A 122 -21.98 -23.84 -16.42
N ILE A 123 -21.70 -22.85 -15.59
CA ILE A 123 -20.35 -22.56 -15.10
C ILE A 123 -20.04 -23.51 -13.96
N SER A 124 -18.98 -24.29 -14.09
CA SER A 124 -18.50 -25.18 -13.04
C SER A 124 -18.17 -24.39 -11.77
N GLN A 125 -18.65 -24.86 -10.64
CA GLN A 125 -18.33 -24.29 -9.31
C GLN A 125 -16.97 -24.76 -8.77
N ALA A 126 -16.23 -25.58 -9.55
CA ALA A 126 -14.88 -26.02 -9.19
C ALA A 126 -13.89 -24.88 -9.27
N THR A 127 -12.99 -24.80 -8.29
CA THR A 127 -12.02 -23.69 -8.15
C THR A 127 -10.77 -23.87 -9.00
N SER A 128 -10.55 -25.05 -9.62
CA SER A 128 -9.31 -25.38 -10.33
C SER A 128 -9.01 -24.42 -11.49
N ALA A 129 -10.02 -24.13 -12.33
CA ALA A 129 -9.87 -23.20 -13.45
C ALA A 129 -9.51 -21.78 -12.99
N TYR A 130 -10.14 -21.31 -11.92
CA TYR A 130 -9.84 -20.03 -11.28
C TYR A 130 -8.41 -20.02 -10.74
N CYS A 131 -7.99 -21.03 -9.98
CA CYS A 131 -6.66 -21.12 -9.41
C CYS A 131 -5.57 -21.18 -10.48
N GLN A 132 -5.78 -21.97 -11.55
CA GLN A 132 -4.87 -22.05 -12.68
C GLN A 132 -4.77 -20.72 -13.46
N ALA A 133 -5.88 -20.01 -13.65
CA ALA A 133 -5.85 -18.71 -14.31
C ALA A 133 -5.14 -17.67 -13.44
N ARG A 134 -5.41 -17.66 -12.13
CA ARG A 134 -4.79 -16.76 -11.18
C ARG A 134 -3.27 -16.94 -11.11
N SER A 135 -2.78 -18.17 -11.20
CA SER A 135 -1.35 -18.46 -11.19
C SER A 135 -0.60 -17.94 -12.43
N LYS A 136 -1.32 -17.57 -13.48
CA LYS A 136 -0.75 -17.05 -14.74
C LYS A 136 -0.75 -15.52 -14.83
N ILE A 137 -1.27 -14.81 -13.84
CA ILE A 137 -1.21 -13.34 -13.82
C ILE A 137 0.26 -12.91 -13.80
N PRO A 138 0.73 -12.08 -14.76
CA PRO A 138 2.09 -11.59 -14.76
C PRO A 138 2.36 -10.68 -13.55
N THR A 139 3.45 -10.90 -12.84
CA THR A 139 3.82 -10.09 -11.66
C THR A 139 4.25 -8.68 -12.02
N ASP A 140 4.96 -8.52 -13.14
CA ASP A 140 5.34 -7.24 -13.70
C ASP A 140 4.14 -6.35 -14.06
N MET A 141 3.06 -6.94 -14.57
CA MET A 141 1.79 -6.23 -14.78
C MET A 141 1.22 -5.71 -13.45
N LEU A 142 1.24 -6.51 -12.40
CA LEU A 142 0.77 -6.08 -11.08
C LEU A 142 1.63 -4.94 -10.53
N ASP A 143 2.95 -5.03 -10.69
CA ASP A 143 3.89 -3.98 -10.28
C ASP A 143 3.67 -2.68 -11.07
N GLN A 144 3.43 -2.77 -12.39
CA GLN A 144 3.10 -1.60 -13.23
C GLN A 144 1.77 -0.96 -12.84
N ILE A 145 0.75 -1.76 -12.52
CA ILE A 145 -0.54 -1.26 -12.03
C ILE A 145 -0.34 -0.48 -10.72
N ASN A 146 0.40 -1.06 -9.77
CA ASN A 146 0.65 -0.41 -8.50
C ASN A 146 1.42 0.91 -8.68
N THR A 147 2.46 0.92 -9.51
CA THR A 147 3.24 2.12 -9.81
C THR A 147 2.34 3.21 -10.43
N HIS A 148 1.50 2.84 -11.39
CA HIS A 148 0.60 3.78 -12.03
C HIS A 148 -0.43 4.41 -11.06
N LEU A 149 -0.95 3.60 -10.11
CA LEU A 149 -1.82 4.10 -9.03
C LEU A 149 -1.09 5.12 -8.15
N VAL A 150 0.11 4.78 -7.72
CA VAL A 150 0.95 5.64 -6.86
C VAL A 150 1.27 6.96 -7.56
N ASP A 151 1.74 6.92 -8.81
CA ASP A 151 2.09 8.10 -9.61
C ASP A 151 0.89 9.05 -9.73
N ARG A 152 -0.29 8.48 -9.98
CA ARG A 152 -1.51 9.27 -10.05
C ARG A 152 -1.85 9.94 -8.72
N MET A 153 -1.75 9.20 -7.62
CA MET A 153 -2.00 9.78 -6.28
C MET A 153 -1.01 10.89 -5.97
N GLN A 154 0.26 10.74 -6.33
CA GLN A 154 1.30 11.74 -6.09
C GLN A 154 1.08 13.02 -6.94
N LYS A 155 0.64 12.89 -8.20
CA LYS A 155 0.32 14.03 -9.07
C LYS A 155 -0.80 14.93 -8.51
N HIS A 156 -1.66 14.40 -7.66
CA HIS A 156 -2.76 15.14 -7.04
C HIS A 156 -2.43 15.65 -5.62
N ILE A 157 -1.15 15.66 -5.22
CA ILE A 157 -0.73 16.27 -3.96
C ILE A 157 -0.68 17.79 -4.14
N PRO A 158 -1.47 18.58 -3.38
CA PRO A 158 -1.34 20.02 -3.37
C PRO A 158 0.06 20.44 -2.89
N LYS A 159 0.66 21.45 -3.54
CA LYS A 159 2.01 21.92 -3.16
C LYS A 159 2.11 22.34 -1.68
N GLY A 160 1.05 22.93 -1.13
CA GLY A 160 0.98 23.33 0.27
C GLY A 160 1.00 22.17 1.27
N ASN A 161 0.78 20.92 0.82
CA ASN A 161 0.84 19.73 1.67
C ASN A 161 2.24 19.10 1.72
N LEU A 162 3.19 19.64 0.95
CA LEU A 162 4.59 19.22 1.02
C LEU A 162 5.25 19.81 2.27
N TRP A 163 6.06 19.03 2.95
CA TRP A 163 6.78 19.49 4.13
C TRP A 163 7.99 20.34 3.71
N HIS A 164 7.95 21.65 3.95
CA HIS A 164 8.94 22.60 3.45
C HIS A 164 9.32 22.38 1.97
N GLY A 165 8.29 22.16 1.13
CA GLY A 165 8.45 21.89 -0.31
C GLY A 165 8.96 20.49 -0.64
N ARG A 166 9.18 19.60 0.32
CA ARG A 166 9.74 18.25 0.16
C ARG A 166 8.67 17.17 0.23
N GLN A 167 8.84 16.14 -0.58
CA GLN A 167 8.07 14.90 -0.44
C GLN A 167 8.65 14.08 0.72
N VAL A 168 7.81 13.67 1.66
CA VAL A 168 8.22 12.85 2.80
C VAL A 168 7.82 11.39 2.58
N ARG A 169 8.77 10.49 2.82
CA ARG A 169 8.64 9.04 2.73
C ARG A 169 8.75 8.42 4.12
N LEU A 170 7.69 7.78 4.57
CA LEU A 170 7.69 7.00 5.81
C LEU A 170 8.17 5.59 5.50
N VAL A 171 9.13 5.08 6.27
CA VAL A 171 9.67 3.74 6.09
C VAL A 171 9.60 2.97 7.40
N ASP A 172 9.06 1.77 7.34
CA ASP A 172 9.04 0.84 8.48
C ASP A 172 8.98 -0.60 8.01
N GLY A 173 9.30 -1.52 8.93
CA GLY A 173 9.27 -2.95 8.70
C GLY A 173 8.02 -3.62 9.27
N THR A 174 7.64 -4.75 8.70
CA THR A 174 6.60 -5.63 9.22
C THR A 174 6.85 -7.07 8.80
N GLY A 175 6.23 -8.03 9.50
CA GLY A 175 6.26 -9.44 9.11
C GLY A 175 4.88 -9.93 8.71
N VAL A 176 4.83 -10.91 7.81
CA VAL A 176 3.64 -11.66 7.44
C VAL A 176 3.93 -13.16 7.50
N SER A 177 2.92 -13.95 7.82
CA SER A 177 2.99 -15.41 7.82
C SER A 177 2.16 -16.00 6.68
N MET A 178 2.39 -17.25 6.37
CA MET A 178 1.72 -17.95 5.28
C MET A 178 1.51 -19.43 5.64
N PRO A 179 0.69 -20.17 4.84
CA PRO A 179 0.41 -21.58 5.09
C PRO A 179 1.68 -22.43 5.16
N ASP A 180 1.68 -23.37 6.08
CA ASP A 180 2.77 -24.32 6.28
C ASP A 180 2.76 -25.38 5.18
N THR A 181 3.51 -25.12 4.12
CA THR A 181 3.75 -26.03 3.01
C THR A 181 5.23 -26.21 2.79
N THR A 182 5.65 -27.35 2.26
CA THR A 182 7.06 -27.63 1.95
C THR A 182 7.67 -26.52 1.06
N LEU A 183 6.92 -26.04 0.07
CA LEU A 183 7.39 -24.98 -0.84
C LEU A 183 7.56 -23.63 -0.12
N ASN A 184 6.59 -23.24 0.72
CA ASN A 184 6.68 -21.99 1.47
C ASN A 184 7.79 -22.06 2.53
N GLN A 185 7.97 -23.21 3.23
CA GLN A 185 9.06 -23.41 4.17
C GLN A 185 10.44 -23.35 3.50
N ALA A 186 10.56 -23.89 2.28
CA ALA A 186 11.81 -23.82 1.52
C ALA A 186 12.19 -22.37 1.15
N GLN A 187 11.22 -21.53 0.82
CA GLN A 187 11.46 -20.15 0.41
C GLN A 187 11.52 -19.17 1.59
N TRP A 188 10.65 -19.36 2.59
CA TRP A 188 10.52 -18.50 3.77
C TRP A 188 10.44 -19.36 5.04
N PRO A 189 11.57 -19.89 5.50
CA PRO A 189 11.58 -20.83 6.62
C PRO A 189 11.00 -20.23 7.90
N GLN A 190 10.46 -21.09 8.75
CA GLN A 190 10.03 -20.73 10.10
C GLN A 190 11.17 -20.16 10.94
N SER A 191 10.86 -19.63 12.11
CA SER A 191 11.87 -19.12 13.05
C SER A 191 12.78 -20.25 13.55
N GLN A 192 14.10 -20.02 13.52
CA GLN A 192 15.08 -20.93 14.12
C GLN A 192 14.93 -21.08 15.64
N SER A 193 14.25 -20.16 16.32
CA SER A 193 13.95 -20.28 17.75
C SER A 193 12.80 -21.25 18.06
N GLN A 194 12.11 -21.73 17.04
CA GLN A 194 11.05 -22.71 17.15
C GLN A 194 11.54 -24.09 16.72
N LYS A 195 11.06 -25.14 17.37
CA LYS A 195 11.37 -26.52 16.96
C LYS A 195 10.94 -26.74 15.50
N PRO A 196 11.71 -27.51 14.71
CA PRO A 196 11.32 -27.83 13.33
C PRO A 196 9.89 -28.40 13.27
N GLY A 197 9.09 -27.93 12.31
CA GLY A 197 7.69 -28.34 12.14
C GLY A 197 6.69 -27.69 13.10
N CYS A 198 7.13 -26.81 14.02
CA CYS A 198 6.22 -26.12 14.95
C CYS A 198 5.91 -24.67 14.57
N GLY A 199 6.58 -24.14 13.57
CA GLY A 199 6.44 -22.75 13.15
C GLY A 199 5.90 -22.58 11.74
N PHE A 200 5.21 -21.48 11.51
CA PHE A 200 4.74 -21.12 10.17
C PHE A 200 5.84 -20.41 9.37
N PRO A 201 5.89 -20.62 8.04
CA PRO A 201 6.72 -19.83 7.16
C PRO A 201 6.39 -18.35 7.32
N SER A 202 7.41 -17.50 7.31
CA SER A 202 7.22 -16.07 7.51
C SER A 202 8.29 -15.24 6.80
N MET A 203 7.90 -14.07 6.32
CA MET A 203 8.79 -13.12 5.67
C MET A 203 8.81 -11.78 6.41
N ASN A 204 9.95 -11.11 6.33
CA ASN A 204 10.07 -9.70 6.68
C ASN A 204 9.78 -8.86 5.45
N MET A 205 9.15 -7.72 5.65
CA MET A 205 8.84 -6.73 4.62
C MET A 205 9.22 -5.34 5.12
N VAL A 206 9.70 -4.49 4.21
CA VAL A 206 9.88 -3.05 4.45
C VAL A 206 9.09 -2.31 3.39
N GLY A 207 8.23 -1.39 3.83
CA GLY A 207 7.41 -0.56 2.97
C GLY A 207 7.83 0.90 3.00
N VAL A 208 7.77 1.56 1.84
CA VAL A 208 7.93 3.01 1.68
C VAL A 208 6.55 3.60 1.40
N PHE A 209 6.09 4.49 2.28
CA PHE A 209 4.79 5.15 2.17
C PHE A 209 4.94 6.65 1.94
N CYS A 210 4.03 7.24 1.19
CA CYS A 210 3.91 8.69 1.08
C CYS A 210 3.25 9.26 2.34
N LEU A 211 3.88 10.24 2.99
CA LEU A 211 3.31 10.88 4.19
C LEU A 211 1.94 11.52 3.91
N VAL A 212 1.81 12.20 2.78
CA VAL A 212 0.61 12.99 2.45
C VAL A 212 -0.57 12.09 2.05
N THR A 213 -0.32 11.14 1.15
CA THR A 213 -1.40 10.30 0.58
C THR A 213 -1.60 8.99 1.33
N GLY A 214 -0.60 8.55 2.10
CA GLY A 214 -0.53 7.22 2.68
C GLY A 214 -0.33 6.12 1.64
N ALA A 215 -0.07 6.46 0.36
CA ALA A 215 0.15 5.47 -0.69
C ALA A 215 1.38 4.61 -0.39
N LEU A 216 1.26 3.30 -0.56
CA LEU A 216 2.37 2.34 -0.50
C LEU A 216 3.13 2.38 -1.83
N ILE A 217 4.28 3.06 -1.83
CA ILE A 217 5.08 3.35 -3.02
C ILE A 217 5.82 2.11 -3.50
N LYS A 218 6.58 1.51 -2.59
CA LYS A 218 7.41 0.32 -2.85
C LYS A 218 7.50 -0.56 -1.63
N VAL A 219 7.73 -1.85 -1.88
CA VAL A 219 7.95 -2.86 -0.84
C VAL A 219 9.13 -3.73 -1.24
N ALA A 220 10.04 -3.96 -0.30
CA ALA A 220 11.00 -5.05 -0.35
C ALA A 220 10.61 -6.11 0.67
N TYR A 221 10.78 -7.37 0.32
CA TYR A 221 10.48 -8.49 1.21
C TYR A 221 11.52 -9.60 1.02
N GLY A 222 11.69 -10.39 2.05
CA GLY A 222 12.62 -11.51 2.04
C GLY A 222 12.34 -12.45 3.21
N ASP A 223 13.10 -13.53 3.31
CA ASP A 223 12.97 -14.40 4.46
C ASP A 223 13.26 -13.63 5.77
N ARG A 224 12.77 -14.13 6.88
CA ARG A 224 12.88 -13.44 8.17
C ARG A 224 14.32 -13.28 8.69
N HIS A 225 15.31 -13.96 8.09
CA HIS A 225 16.72 -13.83 8.45
C HIS A 225 17.37 -12.61 7.77
N ILE A 226 16.74 -12.10 6.71
CA ILE A 226 17.16 -10.86 6.07
C ILE A 226 16.72 -9.70 6.95
N HIS A 227 17.69 -8.95 7.44
CA HIS A 227 17.44 -7.81 8.30
C HIS A 227 16.73 -6.69 7.53
N GLU A 228 15.78 -6.00 8.18
CA GLU A 228 15.00 -4.92 7.57
C GLU A 228 15.87 -3.80 6.96
N SER A 229 17.04 -3.50 7.56
CA SER A 229 17.98 -2.53 6.98
C SER A 229 18.51 -2.92 5.60
N LYS A 230 18.69 -4.23 5.33
CA LYS A 230 19.10 -4.72 4.00
C LYS A 230 17.94 -4.65 3.00
N LEU A 231 16.73 -4.96 3.45
CA LEU A 231 15.53 -4.77 2.64
C LEU A 231 15.31 -3.28 2.31
N PHE A 232 15.55 -2.40 3.27
CA PHE A 232 15.48 -0.96 3.02
C PHE A 232 16.54 -0.49 2.03
N GLN A 233 17.76 -1.00 2.11
CA GLN A 233 18.83 -0.68 1.16
C GLN A 233 18.42 -0.99 -0.29
N SER A 234 17.74 -2.10 -0.53
CA SER A 234 17.25 -2.45 -1.88
C SER A 234 16.17 -1.49 -2.41
N LEU A 235 15.56 -0.68 -1.55
CA LEU A 235 14.56 0.31 -1.93
C LEU A 235 15.15 1.69 -2.26
N TRP A 236 16.42 1.95 -1.92
CA TRP A 236 17.06 3.26 -2.14
C TRP A 236 17.02 3.75 -3.59
N PRO A 237 17.20 2.91 -4.63
CA PRO A 237 17.09 3.35 -6.02
C PRO A 237 15.70 3.87 -6.42
N HIS A 238 14.69 3.62 -5.61
CA HIS A 238 13.32 4.06 -5.83
C HIS A 238 12.93 5.32 -5.04
N LEU A 239 13.88 5.90 -4.27
CA LEU A 239 13.68 7.14 -3.56
C LEU A 239 14.00 8.33 -4.47
N GLU A 240 13.14 9.32 -4.48
CA GLU A 240 13.29 10.50 -5.32
C GLU A 240 14.32 11.47 -4.71
N LYS A 241 15.22 11.99 -5.56
CA LYS A 241 16.15 13.04 -5.17
C LYS A 241 15.41 14.26 -4.63
N GLY A 242 15.88 14.83 -3.52
CA GLY A 242 15.22 15.94 -2.81
C GLY A 242 14.10 15.52 -1.86
N SER A 243 13.75 14.22 -1.81
CA SER A 243 12.80 13.71 -0.81
C SER A 243 13.44 13.58 0.58
N LEU A 244 12.58 13.45 1.58
CA LEU A 244 12.97 13.24 2.98
C LEU A 244 12.41 11.89 3.46
N VAL A 245 13.30 11.02 3.93
CA VAL A 245 12.94 9.73 4.52
C VAL A 245 12.85 9.84 6.04
N VAL A 246 11.75 9.37 6.61
CA VAL A 246 11.52 9.31 8.08
C VAL A 246 11.42 7.85 8.50
N THR A 247 12.30 7.42 9.41
CA THR A 247 12.36 6.03 9.90
C THR A 247 12.49 5.96 11.41
N ASP A 248 12.35 4.74 11.94
CA ASP A 248 12.61 4.45 13.35
C ASP A 248 14.12 4.29 13.66
N ARG A 249 14.43 3.98 14.92
CA ARG A 249 15.80 3.76 15.41
C ARG A 249 16.50 2.54 14.80
N GLY A 250 15.74 1.56 14.27
CA GLY A 250 16.27 0.32 13.70
C GLY A 250 17.08 0.57 12.43
N PHE A 251 16.71 1.60 11.67
CA PHE A 251 17.37 1.99 10.43
C PHE A 251 18.49 3.02 10.63
N CYS A 252 18.58 3.63 11.82
CA CYS A 252 19.54 4.70 12.07
C CYS A 252 20.97 4.15 12.19
N ALA A 253 21.78 4.42 11.19
CA ALA A 253 23.20 4.12 11.15
C ALA A 253 23.94 5.16 10.28
N PHE A 254 25.21 5.44 10.60
CA PHE A 254 26.05 6.35 9.80
C PHE A 254 25.96 6.02 8.31
N ALA A 255 26.20 4.76 7.96
CA ALA A 255 26.14 4.29 6.58
C ALA A 255 24.80 4.59 5.89
N THR A 256 23.67 4.38 6.60
CA THR A 256 22.35 4.66 6.04
C THR A 256 22.17 6.15 5.74
N LEU A 257 22.52 7.04 6.70
CA LEU A 257 22.40 8.48 6.49
C LEU A 257 23.32 8.97 5.38
N ALA A 258 24.58 8.53 5.39
CA ALA A 258 25.58 8.90 4.39
C ALA A 258 25.19 8.46 2.99
N SER A 259 24.79 7.20 2.81
CA SER A 259 24.36 6.69 1.50
C SER A 259 23.11 7.40 0.98
N LEU A 260 22.10 7.64 1.82
CA LEU A 260 20.92 8.40 1.41
C LEU A 260 21.28 9.83 1.01
N LYS A 261 22.19 10.49 1.75
CA LYS A 261 22.65 11.84 1.43
C LYS A 261 23.39 11.87 0.09
N THR A 262 24.21 10.88 -0.21
CA THR A 262 24.87 10.73 -1.51
C THR A 262 23.88 10.58 -2.66
N LEU A 263 22.74 9.90 -2.43
CA LEU A 263 21.65 9.81 -3.38
C LEU A 263 20.81 11.10 -3.50
N GLY A 264 21.14 12.14 -2.72
CA GLY A 264 20.39 13.38 -2.67
C GLY A 264 19.06 13.26 -1.92
N VAL A 265 18.93 12.27 -1.05
CA VAL A 265 17.77 12.02 -0.18
C VAL A 265 18.14 12.41 1.24
N ASP A 266 17.37 13.33 1.83
CA ASP A 266 17.53 13.66 3.23
C ASP A 266 16.86 12.62 4.15
N SER A 267 17.28 12.58 5.40
CA SER A 267 16.76 11.61 6.37
C SER A 267 16.49 12.25 7.72
N LEU A 268 15.44 11.77 8.40
CA LEU A 268 15.09 12.09 9.79
C LEU A 268 14.84 10.78 10.53
N MET A 269 15.69 10.44 11.48
CA MET A 269 15.69 9.15 12.15
C MET A 269 15.81 9.31 13.66
N ARG A 270 15.17 8.41 14.42
CA ARG A 270 15.40 8.36 15.87
C ARG A 270 16.79 7.82 16.14
N LEU A 271 17.56 8.54 16.91
CA LEU A 271 18.91 8.17 17.28
C LEU A 271 18.90 7.27 18.53
N PRO A 272 19.47 6.05 18.48
CA PRO A 272 19.57 5.19 19.66
C PRO A 272 20.54 5.74 20.71
N GLU A 273 20.16 5.85 21.98
CA GLU A 273 20.98 6.44 23.02
C GLU A 273 22.39 5.85 23.15
N LYS A 274 22.51 4.51 23.05
CA LYS A 274 23.81 3.84 23.10
C LYS A 274 24.73 4.25 21.94
N LYS A 275 24.17 4.45 20.74
CA LYS A 275 24.93 4.91 19.56
C LYS A 275 25.31 6.39 19.69
N ILE A 276 24.44 7.20 20.28
CA ILE A 276 24.71 8.62 20.54
C ILE A 276 25.99 8.77 21.36
N ARG A 277 26.07 8.10 22.49
CA ARG A 277 27.20 8.23 23.42
C ARG A 277 28.53 7.79 22.80
N LYS A 278 28.50 6.78 21.94
CA LYS A 278 29.72 6.24 21.32
C LYS A 278 30.21 7.05 20.12
N ALA A 279 29.31 7.66 19.35
CA ALA A 279 29.66 8.31 18.10
C ALA A 279 29.80 9.84 18.21
N ILE A 280 28.96 10.50 19.01
CA ILE A 280 28.91 11.97 19.13
C ILE A 280 28.56 12.44 20.54
N GLY A 281 28.58 11.54 21.54
CA GLY A 281 28.10 11.83 22.91
C GLY A 281 28.81 12.96 23.59
N GLU A 282 30.12 13.15 23.37
CA GLU A 282 30.92 14.23 23.94
C GLU A 282 30.62 15.60 23.31
N LYS A 283 30.08 15.59 22.07
CA LYS A 283 29.71 16.80 21.31
C LYS A 283 28.27 17.27 21.60
N LEU A 284 27.50 16.51 22.40
CA LEU A 284 26.08 16.80 22.65
C LEU A 284 25.89 17.52 24.00
N PRO A 285 25.02 18.55 24.06
CA PRO A 285 24.66 19.18 25.29
C PRO A 285 24.04 18.21 26.32
N LYS A 286 24.31 18.41 27.61
CA LYS A 286 23.67 17.64 28.70
C LYS A 286 22.21 18.06 28.95
N SER A 287 21.76 19.12 28.30
CA SER A 287 20.39 19.64 28.41
C SER A 287 19.33 18.59 28.03
N PRO A 288 18.16 18.59 28.68
CA PRO A 288 17.03 17.76 28.30
C PRO A 288 16.46 18.11 26.92
N GLN A 289 16.71 19.32 26.43
CA GLN A 289 16.34 19.79 25.10
C GLN A 289 17.54 20.50 24.47
N PHE A 290 17.80 20.19 23.21
CA PHE A 290 18.82 20.85 22.43
C PHE A 290 18.59 20.68 20.93
N ASP A 291 19.22 21.57 20.17
CA ASP A 291 19.25 21.54 18.70
C ASP A 291 20.67 21.98 18.30
N VAL A 292 21.46 21.04 17.75
CA VAL A 292 22.86 21.27 17.48
C VAL A 292 23.28 20.63 16.15
N LEU A 293 24.21 21.30 15.47
CA LEU A 293 24.92 20.74 14.32
C LEU A 293 26.17 20.01 14.84
N VAL A 294 26.37 18.79 14.40
CA VAL A 294 27.53 17.99 14.76
C VAL A 294 28.08 17.25 13.55
N THR A 295 29.41 17.07 13.55
CA THR A 295 30.06 16.21 12.57
C THR A 295 30.12 14.79 13.13
N TRP A 296 29.48 13.87 12.43
CA TRP A 296 29.49 12.44 12.76
C TRP A 296 30.56 11.75 11.92
N GLU A 297 31.61 11.26 12.57
CA GLU A 297 32.71 10.56 11.92
C GLU A 297 32.31 9.16 11.48
N ARG A 298 32.87 8.69 10.36
CA ARG A 298 32.69 7.31 9.90
C ARG A 298 33.24 6.35 10.96
N PRO A 299 32.49 5.31 11.35
CA PRO A 299 32.99 4.29 12.26
C PRO A 299 34.30 3.67 11.75
N ALA A 300 35.31 3.53 12.61
CA ALA A 300 36.58 2.91 12.24
C ALA A 300 36.42 1.45 11.76
N GLN A 301 35.45 0.73 12.34
CA GLN A 301 35.18 -0.64 11.97
C GLN A 301 34.05 -0.73 10.95
N ARG A 302 34.32 -1.43 9.86
CA ARG A 302 33.32 -1.77 8.85
C ARG A 302 32.18 -2.60 9.46
N PRO A 303 30.91 -2.26 9.23
CA PRO A 303 29.78 -3.12 9.63
C PRO A 303 29.88 -4.48 8.94
N LYS A 304 29.68 -5.57 9.69
CA LYS A 304 29.79 -6.96 9.19
C LYS A 304 29.01 -7.28 7.92
N LYS A 305 27.92 -6.55 7.66
CA LYS A 305 27.01 -6.76 6.52
C LYS A 305 27.27 -5.85 5.32
N MET A 306 28.32 -5.05 5.35
CA MET A 306 28.73 -4.11 4.28
C MET A 306 30.01 -4.63 3.62
N THR A 307 30.11 -4.54 2.29
CA THR A 307 31.36 -4.88 1.58
C THR A 307 32.43 -3.84 1.83
N GLU A 308 33.69 -4.14 1.47
CA GLU A 308 34.78 -3.18 1.62
C GLU A 308 34.61 -2.00 0.68
N GLU A 309 34.15 -2.26 -0.54
CA GLU A 309 33.87 -1.24 -1.54
C GLU A 309 32.74 -0.30 -1.10
N GLU A 310 31.64 -0.87 -0.58
CA GLU A 310 30.53 -0.09 -0.02
C GLU A 310 30.99 0.79 1.14
N PHE A 311 31.87 0.26 2.00
CA PHE A 311 32.39 1.00 3.14
C PHE A 311 33.39 2.09 2.72
N ALA A 312 34.26 1.80 1.78
CA ALA A 312 35.22 2.76 1.24
C ALA A 312 34.53 3.94 0.51
N ALA A 313 33.38 3.67 -0.13
CA ALA A 313 32.59 4.69 -0.80
C ALA A 313 31.86 5.66 0.15
N LEU A 314 31.80 5.34 1.47
CA LEU A 314 31.20 6.24 2.45
C LEU A 314 32.14 7.43 2.74
N PRO A 315 31.60 8.65 2.94
CA PRO A 315 32.39 9.79 3.34
C PRO A 315 33.05 9.55 4.70
N GLU A 316 34.19 10.19 4.97
CA GLU A 316 34.88 10.09 6.26
C GLU A 316 34.06 10.69 7.41
N SER A 317 33.28 11.71 7.10
CA SER A 317 32.39 12.35 8.05
C SER A 317 31.09 12.82 7.39
N LEU A 318 30.08 13.06 8.22
CA LEU A 318 28.78 13.58 7.80
C LEU A 318 28.31 14.67 8.76
N ASN A 319 28.05 15.86 8.24
CA ASN A 319 27.39 16.89 9.03
C ASN A 319 25.93 16.56 9.22
N VAL A 320 25.49 16.48 10.47
CA VAL A 320 24.12 16.17 10.84
C VAL A 320 23.61 17.15 11.88
N ARG A 321 22.30 17.34 11.89
CA ARG A 321 21.62 18.09 12.92
C ARG A 321 21.00 17.10 13.91
N VAL A 322 21.23 17.29 15.19
CA VAL A 322 20.70 16.44 16.26
C VAL A 322 19.78 17.28 17.13
N VAL A 323 18.52 16.86 17.20
CA VAL A 323 17.47 17.53 17.96
C VAL A 323 16.99 16.61 19.07
N ARG A 324 16.99 17.11 20.33
CA ARG A 324 16.34 16.43 21.46
C ARG A 324 15.18 17.26 21.95
N TYR A 325 14.04 16.62 22.10
CA TYR A 325 12.82 17.22 22.61
C TYR A 325 12.10 16.27 23.57
N SER A 326 11.26 16.84 24.43
CA SER A 326 10.51 16.12 25.43
C SER A 326 9.05 15.96 24.99
N ILE A 327 8.52 14.77 25.14
CA ILE A 327 7.09 14.48 24.94
C ILE A 327 6.48 14.27 26.32
N ALA A 328 5.63 15.20 26.74
CA ALA A 328 4.86 15.09 27.96
C ALA A 328 3.42 14.69 27.65
N HIS A 329 2.97 13.60 28.22
CA HIS A 329 1.56 13.21 28.20
C HIS A 329 1.01 13.19 29.63
N LYS A 330 -0.15 13.79 29.84
CA LYS A 330 -0.81 13.78 31.15
C LYS A 330 -0.98 12.35 31.66
N GLY A 331 -0.48 12.04 32.84
CA GLY A 331 -0.52 10.70 33.43
C GLY A 331 0.59 9.75 33.00
N PHE A 332 1.56 10.19 32.20
CA PHE A 332 2.73 9.41 31.80
C PHE A 332 4.04 10.13 32.15
N ARG A 333 5.08 9.32 32.35
CA ARG A 333 6.43 9.86 32.50
C ARG A 333 6.86 10.55 31.20
N THR A 334 7.32 11.79 31.30
CA THR A 334 7.91 12.54 30.19
C THR A 334 9.00 11.71 29.51
N GLN A 335 8.92 11.56 28.22
CA GLN A 335 9.90 10.82 27.41
C GLN A 335 10.73 11.81 26.60
N SER A 336 12.04 11.71 26.68
CA SER A 336 12.93 12.42 25.76
C SER A 336 13.14 11.61 24.47
N VAL A 337 13.00 12.27 23.34
CA VAL A 337 13.25 11.72 22.02
C VAL A 337 14.40 12.49 21.39
N THR A 338 15.41 11.77 20.92
CA THR A 338 16.51 12.37 20.16
C THR A 338 16.43 11.88 18.71
N VAL A 339 16.38 12.81 17.79
CA VAL A 339 16.40 12.54 16.36
C VAL A 339 17.67 13.10 15.73
N VAL A 340 18.09 12.47 14.64
CA VAL A 340 19.18 12.94 13.78
C VAL A 340 18.64 13.13 12.37
N THR A 341 19.09 14.23 11.74
CA THR A 341 18.71 14.52 10.36
C THR A 341 19.92 15.01 9.55
N THR A 342 19.90 14.73 8.26
CA THR A 342 20.86 15.28 7.27
C THR A 342 20.45 16.67 6.78
N ILE A 343 19.31 17.18 7.23
CA ILE A 343 18.89 18.57 7.00
C ILE A 343 19.64 19.45 8.01
N THR A 344 20.65 20.16 7.53
CA THR A 344 21.49 21.07 8.34
C THR A 344 21.00 22.51 8.31
N ASP A 345 19.95 22.81 7.56
CA ASP A 345 19.34 24.14 7.49
C ASP A 345 18.67 24.48 8.82
N THR A 346 19.23 25.44 9.52
CA THR A 346 18.73 25.91 10.82
C THR A 346 17.55 26.88 10.70
N SER A 347 17.20 27.33 9.50
CA SER A 347 15.98 28.11 9.27
C SER A 347 14.71 27.28 9.46
N ILE A 348 14.81 25.95 9.36
CA ILE A 348 13.74 25.01 9.66
C ILE A 348 13.70 24.83 11.21
N PRO A 349 12.61 25.21 11.90
CA PRO A 349 12.50 25.08 13.35
C PRO A 349 12.67 23.62 13.83
N ALA A 350 13.27 23.44 15.02
CA ALA A 350 13.40 22.11 15.64
C ALA A 350 12.03 21.47 15.92
N GLU A 351 11.04 22.30 16.22
CA GLU A 351 9.65 21.90 16.47
C GLU A 351 9.04 21.24 15.22
N ASP A 352 9.34 21.73 14.02
CA ASP A 352 8.86 21.15 12.77
C ASP A 352 9.45 19.77 12.52
N LEU A 353 10.74 19.58 12.86
CA LEU A 353 11.39 18.26 12.78
C LEU A 353 10.79 17.30 13.82
N ALA A 354 10.51 17.78 15.04
CA ALA A 354 9.87 17.00 16.09
C ALA A 354 8.44 16.60 15.72
N ALA A 355 7.65 17.56 15.21
CA ALA A 355 6.29 17.32 14.73
C ALA A 355 6.27 16.32 13.56
N LEU A 356 7.18 16.49 12.59
CA LEU A 356 7.31 15.55 11.47
C LEU A 356 7.67 14.15 11.96
N TYR A 357 8.63 14.02 12.89
CA TYR A 357 8.97 12.71 13.42
C TYR A 357 7.80 12.06 14.16
N GLY A 358 6.97 12.85 14.85
CA GLY A 358 5.73 12.37 15.45
C GLY A 358 4.78 11.72 14.43
N ARG A 359 4.72 12.24 13.22
CA ARG A 359 3.89 11.68 12.12
C ARG A 359 4.42 10.34 11.58
N ARG A 360 5.66 9.95 11.91
CA ARG A 360 6.19 8.61 11.57
C ARG A 360 5.25 7.48 12.01
N TRP A 361 4.56 7.65 13.15
CA TRP A 361 3.59 6.68 13.65
C TRP A 361 2.49 6.32 12.63
N GLY A 362 2.26 7.19 11.65
CA GLY A 362 1.33 6.93 10.54
C GLY A 362 1.65 5.66 9.77
N VAL A 363 2.93 5.26 9.64
CA VAL A 363 3.30 4.04 8.91
C VAL A 363 2.78 2.77 9.60
N GLU A 364 2.73 2.76 10.93
CA GLU A 364 2.19 1.63 11.69
C GLU A 364 0.67 1.50 11.48
N LEU A 365 -0.03 2.65 11.31
CA LEU A 365 -1.45 2.67 10.95
C LEU A 365 -1.66 2.13 9.54
N HIS A 366 -0.83 2.49 8.57
CA HIS A 366 -0.90 1.99 7.20
C HIS A 366 -0.66 0.48 7.12
N PHE A 367 0.33 -0.05 7.84
CA PHE A 367 0.51 -1.49 7.94
C PHE A 367 -0.68 -2.19 8.62
N ARG A 368 -1.27 -1.58 9.65
CA ARG A 368 -2.48 -2.10 10.29
C ARG A 368 -3.65 -2.14 9.30
N GLU A 369 -3.83 -1.11 8.47
CA GLU A 369 -4.86 -1.06 7.42
C GLU A 369 -4.71 -2.25 6.46
N ILE A 370 -3.50 -2.52 5.98
CA ILE A 370 -3.21 -3.63 5.08
C ILE A 370 -3.39 -4.98 5.80
N LYS A 371 -2.81 -5.14 6.97
CA LYS A 371 -2.79 -6.42 7.70
C LYS A 371 -4.15 -6.76 8.31
N THR A 372 -4.81 -5.81 8.94
CA THR A 372 -6.05 -6.08 9.68
C THR A 372 -7.29 -5.92 8.81
N HIS A 373 -7.39 -4.83 8.03
CA HIS A 373 -8.61 -4.55 7.26
C HIS A 373 -8.65 -5.29 5.93
N LEU A 374 -7.48 -5.50 5.28
CA LEU A 374 -7.35 -6.33 4.09
C LEU A 374 -6.88 -7.76 4.38
N LYS A 375 -6.69 -8.15 5.66
CA LYS A 375 -6.35 -9.52 6.09
C LYS A 375 -5.03 -10.07 5.54
N MET A 376 -4.05 -9.20 5.28
CA MET A 376 -2.73 -9.61 4.79
C MET A 376 -1.78 -10.13 5.90
N ASP A 377 -2.17 -10.09 7.16
CA ASP A 377 -1.38 -10.62 8.28
C ASP A 377 -1.05 -12.11 8.14
N VAL A 378 -1.99 -12.87 7.54
CA VAL A 378 -1.82 -14.28 7.17
C VAL A 378 -2.20 -14.44 5.69
N LEU A 379 -1.22 -14.65 4.84
CA LEU A 379 -1.42 -14.96 3.42
C LEU A 379 -2.04 -16.35 3.28
N ARG A 380 -2.70 -16.62 2.16
CA ARG A 380 -3.53 -17.84 2.00
C ARG A 380 -3.02 -18.78 0.91
N CYS A 381 -2.09 -18.32 0.08
CA CYS A 381 -1.58 -19.09 -1.04
C CYS A 381 -0.57 -20.16 -0.59
N LEU A 382 -0.62 -21.34 -1.24
CA LEU A 382 0.11 -22.53 -0.86
C LEU A 382 1.50 -22.65 -1.51
N SER A 383 1.87 -21.70 -2.38
CA SER A 383 3.16 -21.75 -3.08
C SER A 383 3.78 -20.35 -3.17
N PRO A 384 5.11 -20.23 -3.18
CA PRO A 384 5.84 -18.96 -3.21
C PRO A 384 5.39 -18.05 -4.35
N HIS A 385 5.33 -18.58 -5.54
CA HIS A 385 4.92 -17.87 -6.73
C HIS A 385 3.48 -17.31 -6.63
N MET A 386 2.59 -17.95 -5.89
CA MET A 386 1.24 -17.44 -5.63
C MET A 386 1.20 -16.46 -4.46
N ILE A 387 2.03 -16.65 -3.45
CA ILE A 387 2.23 -15.69 -2.34
C ILE A 387 2.66 -14.33 -2.90
N GLU A 388 3.59 -14.28 -3.85
CA GLU A 388 4.03 -13.05 -4.47
C GLU A 388 2.91 -12.31 -5.22
N ARG A 389 2.01 -13.04 -5.87
CA ARG A 389 0.83 -12.46 -6.53
C ARG A 389 -0.20 -11.95 -5.53
N GLU A 390 -0.40 -12.70 -4.46
CA GLU A 390 -1.31 -12.32 -3.37
C GLU A 390 -0.84 -11.03 -2.69
N LEU A 391 0.45 -10.89 -2.39
CA LEU A 391 1.03 -9.67 -1.84
C LEU A 391 0.78 -8.45 -2.75
N ARG A 392 1.12 -8.57 -4.03
CA ARG A 392 0.94 -7.49 -5.00
C ARG A 392 -0.52 -7.09 -5.14
N MET A 393 -1.43 -8.06 -5.09
CA MET A 393 -2.85 -7.78 -5.14
C MET A 393 -3.34 -7.04 -3.90
N HIS A 394 -2.82 -7.35 -2.71
CA HIS A 394 -3.10 -6.60 -1.49
C HIS A 394 -2.58 -5.15 -1.57
N PHE A 395 -1.39 -4.93 -2.16
CA PHE A 395 -0.84 -3.59 -2.34
C PHE A 395 -1.69 -2.76 -3.31
N ILE A 396 -2.14 -3.36 -4.41
CA ILE A 396 -3.07 -2.72 -5.35
C ILE A 396 -4.39 -2.41 -4.66
N ALA A 397 -4.98 -3.36 -3.93
CA ALA A 397 -6.23 -3.17 -3.20
C ALA A 397 -6.12 -2.01 -2.18
N TYR A 398 -5.01 -1.96 -1.44
CA TYR A 398 -4.73 -0.90 -0.50
C TYR A 398 -4.66 0.48 -1.19
N ASN A 399 -3.84 0.60 -2.23
CA ASN A 399 -3.66 1.86 -2.95
C ASN A 399 -4.93 2.33 -3.67
N LEU A 400 -5.78 1.40 -4.13
CA LEU A 400 -7.09 1.74 -4.66
C LEU A 400 -8.01 2.37 -3.62
N VAL A 401 -8.10 1.79 -2.43
CA VAL A 401 -8.89 2.36 -1.32
C VAL A 401 -8.33 3.74 -0.94
N ARG A 402 -7.01 3.87 -0.79
CA ARG A 402 -6.35 5.16 -0.51
C ARG A 402 -6.62 6.22 -1.58
N SER A 403 -6.67 5.83 -2.86
CA SER A 403 -6.97 6.76 -3.95
C SER A 403 -8.41 7.30 -3.90
N VAL A 404 -9.36 6.47 -3.47
CA VAL A 404 -10.76 6.94 -3.24
C VAL A 404 -10.85 7.84 -2.03
N MET A 405 -10.17 7.50 -0.93
CA MET A 405 -10.08 8.38 0.24
C MET A 405 -9.49 9.74 -0.13
N GLN A 406 -8.40 9.77 -0.92
CA GLN A 406 -7.81 11.02 -1.42
C GLN A 406 -8.80 11.81 -2.29
N LYS A 407 -9.50 11.15 -3.20
CA LYS A 407 -10.52 11.79 -4.03
C LYS A 407 -11.63 12.40 -3.18
N SER A 408 -12.14 11.64 -2.22
CA SER A 408 -13.17 12.10 -1.28
C SER A 408 -12.68 13.31 -0.46
N ALA A 409 -11.48 13.22 0.10
CA ALA A 409 -10.86 14.27 0.90
C ALA A 409 -10.70 15.58 0.11
N LEU A 410 -10.19 15.49 -1.13
CA LEU A 410 -10.01 16.65 -2.01
C LEU A 410 -11.35 17.25 -2.50
N THR A 411 -12.38 16.42 -2.71
CA THR A 411 -13.68 16.87 -3.18
C THR A 411 -14.45 17.64 -2.11
N HIS A 412 -14.28 17.24 -0.85
CA HIS A 412 -15.06 17.76 0.29
C HIS A 412 -14.20 18.56 1.29
N ASP A 413 -12.97 18.91 0.92
CA ASP A 413 -12.05 19.73 1.72
C ASP A 413 -11.87 19.21 3.16
N VAL A 414 -11.63 17.91 3.30
CA VAL A 414 -11.35 17.27 4.59
C VAL A 414 -9.92 16.73 4.65
N SER A 415 -9.34 16.69 5.86
CA SER A 415 -8.01 16.13 6.03
C SER A 415 -8.00 14.62 5.76
N LEU A 416 -7.20 14.19 4.78
CA LEU A 416 -7.06 12.78 4.40
C LEU A 416 -6.60 11.89 5.58
N GLU A 417 -5.80 12.44 6.51
CA GLU A 417 -5.32 11.71 7.69
C GLU A 417 -6.46 11.32 8.63
N ARG A 418 -7.56 12.06 8.58
CA ARG A 418 -8.74 11.80 9.42
C ARG A 418 -9.73 10.85 8.79
N VAL A 419 -9.73 10.67 7.47
CA VAL A 419 -10.67 9.76 6.79
C VAL A 419 -10.43 8.33 7.24
N SER A 420 -11.52 7.62 7.58
CA SER A 420 -11.46 6.23 8.04
C SER A 420 -11.21 5.27 6.89
N PHE A 421 -10.10 4.53 6.91
CA PHE A 421 -9.81 3.49 5.90
C PHE A 421 -10.85 2.38 5.94
N LYS A 422 -11.20 1.90 7.15
CA LYS A 422 -12.21 0.86 7.29
C LYS A 422 -13.58 1.35 6.82
N GLY A 423 -13.97 2.55 7.21
CA GLY A 423 -15.22 3.15 6.78
C GLY A 423 -15.29 3.33 5.27
N CYS A 424 -14.20 3.81 4.65
CA CYS A 424 -14.11 3.88 3.19
C CYS A 424 -14.31 2.50 2.54
N LEU A 425 -13.62 1.47 3.03
CA LEU A 425 -13.73 0.10 2.50
C LEU A 425 -15.15 -0.46 2.65
N ASP A 426 -15.80 -0.23 3.78
CA ASP A 426 -17.18 -0.68 4.04
C ASP A 426 -18.18 0.11 3.18
N THR A 427 -18.02 1.43 3.08
CA THR A 427 -18.85 2.28 2.20
C THR A 427 -18.74 1.84 0.74
N LEU A 428 -17.52 1.58 0.25
CA LEU A 428 -17.31 1.05 -1.10
C LEU A 428 -18.07 -0.25 -1.34
N ARG A 429 -18.07 -1.17 -0.38
CA ARG A 429 -18.80 -2.45 -0.47
C ARG A 429 -20.32 -2.23 -0.53
N GLN A 430 -20.86 -1.38 0.35
CA GLN A 430 -22.30 -1.13 0.41
C GLN A 430 -22.81 -0.40 -0.85
N PHE A 431 -22.14 0.65 -1.27
CA PHE A 431 -22.50 1.36 -2.49
C PHE A 431 -22.34 0.52 -3.76
N ALA A 432 -21.36 -0.40 -3.81
CA ALA A 432 -21.23 -1.35 -4.92
C ALA A 432 -22.51 -2.17 -5.10
N HIS A 433 -23.13 -2.65 -4.02
CA HIS A 433 -24.40 -3.36 -4.08
C HIS A 433 -25.56 -2.47 -4.50
N ALA A 434 -25.66 -1.28 -3.91
CA ALA A 434 -26.73 -0.32 -4.22
C ALA A 434 -26.69 0.12 -5.70
N ILE A 435 -25.52 0.52 -6.18
CA ILE A 435 -25.30 0.92 -7.59
C ILE A 435 -25.54 -0.25 -8.55
N SER A 436 -25.30 -1.50 -8.12
CA SER A 436 -25.54 -2.68 -8.96
C SER A 436 -27.00 -2.91 -9.30
N GLY A 437 -27.92 -2.43 -8.48
CA GLY A 437 -29.38 -2.49 -8.72
C GLY A 437 -29.89 -1.47 -9.73
N ILE A 438 -29.13 -0.40 -10.00
CA ILE A 438 -29.56 0.71 -10.86
C ILE A 438 -28.99 0.52 -12.26
N GLU A 439 -29.76 -0.10 -13.16
CA GLU A 439 -29.38 -0.21 -14.56
C GLU A 439 -29.85 1.02 -15.38
N LYS A 440 -28.96 1.51 -16.26
CA LYS A 440 -29.28 2.49 -17.34
C LYS A 440 -29.57 3.94 -16.96
N LYS A 441 -29.24 4.45 -15.77
CA LYS A 441 -29.41 5.86 -15.42
C LYS A 441 -28.08 6.54 -15.04
N PRO A 442 -27.29 7.04 -16.02
CA PRO A 442 -25.97 7.65 -15.74
C PRO A 442 -25.99 8.77 -14.70
N LYS A 443 -26.99 9.64 -14.73
CA LYS A 443 -27.16 10.73 -13.75
C LYS A 443 -27.36 10.21 -12.33
N THR A 444 -28.17 9.17 -12.17
CA THR A 444 -28.39 8.53 -10.85
C THR A 444 -27.13 7.87 -10.32
N ILE A 445 -26.35 7.23 -11.19
CA ILE A 445 -25.05 6.64 -10.81
C ILE A 445 -24.06 7.72 -10.37
N ALA A 446 -24.00 8.86 -11.08
CA ALA A 446 -23.16 10.00 -10.70
C ALA A 446 -23.52 10.53 -9.32
N ALA A 447 -24.80 10.81 -9.10
CA ALA A 447 -25.30 11.28 -7.81
C ALA A 447 -24.99 10.30 -6.67
N MET A 448 -25.11 9.00 -6.90
CA MET A 448 -24.74 7.99 -5.91
C MET A 448 -23.24 7.95 -5.62
N ILE A 449 -22.39 8.23 -6.60
CA ILE A 449 -20.95 8.31 -6.37
C ILE A 449 -20.59 9.55 -5.57
N ASP A 450 -21.20 10.67 -5.90
CA ASP A 450 -21.00 11.90 -5.13
C ASP A 450 -21.47 11.70 -3.67
N GLU A 451 -22.60 11.04 -3.47
CA GLU A 451 -23.09 10.66 -2.14
C GLU A 451 -22.14 9.70 -1.44
N MET A 452 -21.60 8.70 -2.14
CA MET A 452 -20.59 7.79 -1.60
C MET A 452 -19.32 8.53 -1.17
N LEU A 453 -18.81 9.46 -1.99
CA LEU A 453 -17.63 10.25 -1.64
C LEU A 453 -17.92 11.16 -0.44
N LEU A 454 -19.12 11.73 -0.35
CA LEU A 454 -19.56 12.51 0.80
C LEU A 454 -19.65 11.65 2.07
N ALA A 455 -20.21 10.44 1.97
CA ALA A 455 -20.28 9.50 3.10
C ALA A 455 -18.89 9.13 3.61
N ILE A 456 -17.93 8.89 2.70
CA ILE A 456 -16.54 8.62 3.05
C ILE A 456 -15.89 9.85 3.73
N ALA A 457 -16.14 11.07 3.22
CA ALA A 457 -15.60 12.30 3.79
C ALA A 457 -16.12 12.58 5.19
N ARG A 458 -17.33 12.15 5.51
CA ARG A 458 -17.95 12.31 6.83
C ARG A 458 -17.51 11.26 7.86
N ASP A 459 -17.02 10.10 7.41
CA ASP A 459 -16.53 9.05 8.31
C ASP A 459 -15.09 9.31 8.72
N LEU A 460 -14.92 10.21 9.68
CA LEU A 460 -13.64 10.67 10.18
C LEU A 460 -13.25 9.93 11.45
N ASN A 461 -11.99 9.52 11.51
CA ASN A 461 -11.40 9.03 12.76
C ASN A 461 -11.50 10.13 13.82
N PRO A 462 -12.02 9.84 15.03
CA PRO A 462 -12.17 10.84 16.09
C PRO A 462 -10.81 11.38 16.54
N LEU A 463 -10.72 12.69 16.71
CA LEU A 463 -9.58 13.30 17.40
C LEU A 463 -9.68 12.92 18.88
N ARG A 464 -8.63 12.32 19.41
CA ARG A 464 -8.56 11.90 20.82
C ARG A 464 -7.30 12.48 21.47
N PRO A 465 -7.21 13.82 21.59
CA PRO A 465 -6.09 14.45 22.24
C PRO A 465 -6.00 13.99 23.70
N GLY A 466 -4.81 13.63 24.15
CA GLY A 466 -4.60 13.20 25.53
C GLY A 466 -5.16 11.82 25.89
N ARG A 467 -5.55 11.01 24.93
CA ARG A 467 -6.04 9.64 25.20
C ARG A 467 -4.94 8.79 25.83
N THR A 468 -5.17 8.44 27.09
CA THR A 468 -4.37 7.47 27.83
C THR A 468 -5.18 6.16 27.89
N GLU A 469 -4.86 5.20 27.04
CA GLU A 469 -5.43 3.86 27.21
C GLU A 469 -4.55 3.05 28.16
N PRO A 470 -5.15 2.39 29.18
CA PRO A 470 -4.40 1.44 29.99
C PRO A 470 -3.84 0.35 29.07
N ARG A 471 -2.57 0.04 29.20
CA ARG A 471 -1.95 -1.09 28.47
C ARG A 471 -2.66 -2.36 28.90
N VAL A 472 -3.55 -2.88 28.07
CA VAL A 472 -4.15 -4.18 28.31
C VAL A 472 -3.07 -5.24 28.09
N LYS A 473 -2.70 -5.93 29.15
CA LYS A 473 -1.84 -7.09 29.06
C LYS A 473 -2.59 -8.16 28.26
N LYS A 474 -2.26 -8.37 26.98
CA LYS A 474 -2.82 -9.48 26.21
C LYS A 474 -2.45 -10.76 26.94
N ARG A 475 -3.43 -11.45 27.50
CA ARG A 475 -3.22 -12.81 28.02
C ARG A 475 -2.70 -13.64 26.85
N ARG A 476 -1.50 -14.18 26.98
CA ARG A 476 -1.05 -15.23 26.04
C ARG A 476 -2.10 -16.35 26.12
N PRO A 477 -2.55 -16.91 24.98
CA PRO A 477 -3.34 -18.15 25.04
C PRO A 477 -2.57 -19.13 25.93
N LYS A 478 -3.23 -19.73 26.90
CA LYS A 478 -2.64 -20.84 27.63
C LYS A 478 -2.36 -21.91 26.57
N THR A 479 -1.11 -22.27 26.38
CA THR A 479 -0.75 -23.50 25.68
C THR A 479 -1.44 -24.63 26.44
N THR A 480 -2.51 -25.17 25.88
CA THR A 480 -3.01 -26.48 26.30
C THR A 480 -1.87 -27.45 26.04
N ALA A 481 -1.42 -28.07 27.10
CA ALA A 481 -0.41 -29.13 27.08
C ALA A 481 -0.91 -30.33 26.27
#